data_2abe2ac4f0b622a9cd26ec9a0485f783
#
_entry.id   2abe2ac4f0b622a9cd26ec9a0485f783
#
_cell.length_a   1.000
_cell.length_b   1.000
_cell.length_c   1.000
_cell.angle_alpha   90.00
_cell.angle_beta   90.00
_cell.angle_gamma   90.00
#
_symmetry.space_group_name_H-M   'P 1'
#
loop_
_entity.id
_entity.type
_entity.pdbx_description
1 polymer ?
#
loop_
_entity_poly.entity_id
_entity_poly.type
_entity_poly.pdbx_seq_one_letter_code
_entity_poly.pdbx_strand_id
1 'polypeptide(L)'
;MWLDNTNIGGDVMNFLEIKDLKKSFGQGESHIDVLKGIDMTINKGEFCVLLGPSGSGKSTLLNIIGGIDSLDEGELIINKHRLKTMKEKELSQYRRNHLGFIFQMYNLIPNLTVRENIEVGAYLSKKPLDIDELLHTLGLYEHQNKLPNQLSGGQQQRTAIGRAVIKNPDILLCDEPTGALDYRTSQDILQLICDINERFGNTIIMVTHNESIKYIANHIFVLHDGRIKEDYINTERKRVNEVDW
;
A
#
# COMPACT_ATOMS: atom_id res chain seq x y z
N MET A 1 2.40 48.78 -1.97
CA MET A 1 1.06 48.27 -2.20
C MET A 1 1.10 46.77 -2.04
N TRP A 2 0.82 46.30 -0.82
CA TRP A 2 0.93 44.91 -0.40
C TRP A 2 -0.35 44.21 -0.82
N LEU A 3 -0.25 43.17 -1.62
CA LEU A 3 -1.37 42.27 -1.92
C LEU A 3 -1.42 41.18 -0.87
N ASP A 4 -2.44 41.26 -0.05
CA ASP A 4 -2.88 40.24 0.87
C ASP A 4 -3.14 38.89 0.11
N ASN A 5 -2.37 37.88 0.43
CA ASN A 5 -2.73 36.50 0.12
C ASN A 5 -3.62 35.96 1.25
N THR A 6 -4.87 36.33 1.25
CA THR A 6 -5.88 35.74 2.11
C THR A 6 -6.39 34.44 1.49
N ASN A 7 -6.04 33.34 2.13
CA ASN A 7 -6.87 32.18 2.41
C ASN A 7 -7.90 31.79 1.33
N ILE A 8 -7.52 30.82 0.48
CA ILE A 8 -8.51 29.95 -0.15
C ILE A 8 -8.52 28.67 0.69
N GLY A 9 -9.36 28.65 1.74
CA GLY A 9 -9.73 27.45 2.47
C GLY A 9 -10.62 26.57 1.59
N GLY A 10 -10.02 25.86 0.65
CA GLY A 10 -10.61 24.66 0.10
C GLY A 10 -10.39 23.56 1.13
N ASP A 11 -11.46 22.95 1.65
CA ASP A 11 -11.37 21.71 2.44
C ASP A 11 -10.48 20.73 1.68
N VAL A 12 -9.26 20.53 2.16
CA VAL A 12 -8.39 19.46 1.69
C VAL A 12 -9.08 18.17 2.14
N MET A 13 -9.90 17.60 1.26
CA MET A 13 -10.60 16.36 1.58
C MET A 13 -9.57 15.28 1.72
N ASN A 14 -9.38 14.81 2.95
CA ASN A 14 -8.53 13.68 3.26
C ASN A 14 -8.91 12.49 2.36
N PHE A 15 -7.91 11.85 1.75
CA PHE A 15 -8.12 10.65 0.95
C PHE A 15 -8.48 9.45 1.82
N LEU A 16 -7.78 9.29 2.94
CA LEU A 16 -8.05 8.29 3.96
C LEU A 16 -8.21 8.98 5.31
N GLU A 17 -9.24 8.60 6.05
CA GLU A 17 -9.52 9.03 7.41
C GLU A 17 -9.93 7.84 8.27
N ILE A 18 -9.21 7.65 9.37
CA ILE A 18 -9.50 6.65 10.40
C ILE A 18 -9.72 7.38 11.71
N LYS A 19 -10.80 7.01 12.43
CA LYS A 19 -11.14 7.56 13.74
C LYS A 19 -11.47 6.46 14.74
N ASP A 20 -10.75 6.45 15.85
CA ASP A 20 -10.90 5.52 16.99
C ASP A 20 -11.09 4.06 16.55
N LEU A 21 -10.32 3.62 15.54
CA LEU A 21 -10.44 2.28 14.99
C LEU A 21 -9.91 1.26 15.98
N LYS A 22 -10.77 0.28 16.34
CA LYS A 22 -10.42 -0.83 17.22
C LYS A 22 -10.65 -2.18 16.53
N LYS A 23 -9.79 -3.13 16.88
CA LYS A 23 -9.89 -4.51 16.42
C LYS A 23 -9.37 -5.47 17.47
N SER A 24 -10.17 -6.47 17.76
CA SER A 24 -9.83 -7.59 18.64
C SER A 24 -10.05 -8.94 17.98
N PHE A 25 -9.38 -9.96 18.48
CA PHE A 25 -9.53 -11.34 18.05
C PHE A 25 -9.71 -12.26 19.24
N GLY A 26 -10.30 -13.44 19.02
CA GLY A 26 -10.57 -14.42 20.07
C GLY A 26 -11.82 -14.11 20.90
N GLN A 27 -12.11 -14.97 21.85
CA GLN A 27 -13.24 -14.84 22.80
C GLN A 27 -12.82 -15.35 24.18
N GLY A 28 -13.43 -14.81 25.25
CA GLY A 28 -13.15 -15.23 26.60
C GLY A 28 -11.68 -15.02 26.99
N GLU A 29 -11.03 -16.06 27.50
CA GLU A 29 -9.62 -16.00 27.94
C GLU A 29 -8.61 -15.82 26.80
N SER A 30 -9.00 -16.09 25.55
CA SER A 30 -8.16 -15.86 24.36
C SER A 30 -8.41 -14.51 23.68
N HIS A 31 -9.15 -13.61 24.28
CA HIS A 31 -9.41 -12.27 23.77
C HIS A 31 -8.13 -11.42 23.75
N ILE A 32 -7.81 -10.85 22.58
CA ILE A 32 -6.64 -9.98 22.39
C ILE A 32 -7.05 -8.73 21.62
N ASP A 33 -6.84 -7.56 22.22
CA ASP A 33 -6.98 -6.27 21.55
C ASP A 33 -5.73 -6.00 20.70
N VAL A 34 -5.90 -6.01 19.39
CA VAL A 34 -4.80 -5.80 18.43
C VAL A 34 -4.68 -4.34 18.02
N LEU A 35 -5.80 -3.66 17.75
CA LEU A 35 -5.84 -2.23 17.48
C LEU A 35 -6.70 -1.55 18.57
N LYS A 36 -6.14 -0.51 19.20
CA LYS A 36 -6.63 0.05 20.46
C LYS A 36 -6.98 1.54 20.33
N GLY A 37 -7.72 1.90 19.28
CA GLY A 37 -8.06 3.28 18.96
C GLY A 37 -6.99 3.92 18.09
N ILE A 38 -7.07 3.66 16.79
CA ILE A 38 -6.18 4.25 15.79
C ILE A 38 -6.87 5.46 15.17
N ASP A 39 -6.14 6.58 15.15
CA ASP A 39 -6.48 7.79 14.39
C ASP A 39 -5.40 8.00 13.32
N MET A 40 -5.79 8.17 12.06
CA MET A 40 -4.88 8.41 10.93
C MET A 40 -5.57 9.24 9.86
N THR A 41 -4.80 10.11 9.22
CA THR A 41 -5.25 10.89 8.08
C THR A 41 -4.17 10.88 7.01
N ILE A 42 -4.56 10.60 5.76
CA ILE A 42 -3.64 10.54 4.61
C ILE A 42 -4.24 11.32 3.45
N ASN A 43 -3.44 12.14 2.78
CA ASN A 43 -3.84 12.87 1.58
C ASN A 43 -3.65 12.01 0.32
N LYS A 44 -4.37 12.37 -0.73
CA LYS A 44 -4.25 11.66 -2.01
C LYS A 44 -2.84 11.79 -2.59
N GLY A 45 -2.30 10.67 -3.07
CA GLY A 45 -0.98 10.62 -3.70
C GLY A 45 0.20 10.58 -2.73
N GLU A 46 -0.03 10.62 -1.41
CA GLU A 46 1.06 10.47 -0.44
C GLU A 46 1.64 9.06 -0.47
N PHE A 47 2.94 8.98 -0.28
CA PHE A 47 3.63 7.75 0.07
C PHE A 47 3.81 7.71 1.59
N CYS A 48 3.01 6.88 2.25
CA CYS A 48 3.00 6.70 3.69
C CYS A 48 3.71 5.41 4.11
N VAL A 49 4.43 5.47 5.22
CA VAL A 49 5.07 4.30 5.83
C VAL A 49 4.51 4.09 7.23
N LEU A 50 4.08 2.86 7.51
CA LEU A 50 3.66 2.40 8.82
C LEU A 50 4.75 1.52 9.42
N LEU A 51 5.52 2.08 10.34
CA LEU A 51 6.61 1.42 11.06
C LEU A 51 6.12 0.79 12.36
N GLY A 52 6.85 -0.18 12.86
CA GLY A 52 6.65 -0.76 14.18
C GLY A 52 7.18 -2.18 14.31
N PRO A 53 7.33 -2.69 15.54
CA PRO A 53 7.81 -4.03 15.79
C PRO A 53 6.84 -5.10 15.27
N SER A 54 7.32 -6.34 15.18
CA SER A 54 6.44 -7.49 14.88
C SER A 54 5.34 -7.61 15.94
N GLY A 55 4.12 -7.93 15.51
CA GLY A 55 2.97 -8.06 16.41
C GLY A 55 2.33 -6.74 16.85
N SER A 56 2.78 -5.57 16.38
CA SER A 56 2.17 -4.27 16.75
C SER A 56 0.81 -4.00 16.14
N GLY A 57 0.34 -4.82 15.18
CA GLY A 57 -0.96 -4.67 14.52
C GLY A 57 -0.90 -4.11 13.09
N LYS A 58 0.29 -3.92 12.51
CA LYS A 58 0.48 -3.30 11.17
C LYS A 58 -0.29 -4.02 10.04
N SER A 59 -0.08 -5.33 9.88
CA SER A 59 -0.77 -6.12 8.85
C SER A 59 -2.28 -6.19 9.11
N THR A 60 -2.71 -6.20 10.37
CA THR A 60 -4.14 -6.13 10.72
C THR A 60 -4.75 -4.81 10.25
N LEU A 61 -4.09 -3.68 10.53
CA LEU A 61 -4.53 -2.36 10.07
C LEU A 61 -4.56 -2.30 8.55
N LEU A 62 -3.51 -2.82 7.89
CA LEU A 62 -3.44 -2.86 6.42
C LEU A 62 -4.57 -3.68 5.81
N ASN A 63 -4.90 -4.84 6.40
CA ASN A 63 -6.00 -5.70 5.95
C ASN A 63 -7.38 -5.03 6.13
N ILE A 64 -7.57 -4.27 7.21
CA ILE A 64 -8.81 -3.51 7.43
C ILE A 64 -8.92 -2.37 6.40
N ILE A 65 -7.85 -1.62 6.13
CA ILE A 65 -7.80 -0.59 5.08
C ILE A 65 -8.09 -1.23 3.71
N GLY A 66 -7.58 -2.44 3.47
CA GLY A 66 -7.83 -3.21 2.26
C GLY A 66 -9.27 -3.77 2.15
N GLY A 67 -10.09 -3.66 3.19
CA GLY A 67 -11.41 -4.29 3.23
C GLY A 67 -11.35 -5.82 3.16
N ILE A 68 -10.24 -6.41 3.60
CA ILE A 68 -10.03 -7.86 3.73
C ILE A 68 -10.55 -8.32 5.09
N ASP A 69 -10.33 -7.51 6.12
CA ASP A 69 -10.85 -7.71 7.47
C ASP A 69 -11.76 -6.54 7.86
N SER A 70 -12.59 -6.75 8.88
CA SER A 70 -13.51 -5.75 9.42
C SER A 70 -12.96 -5.10 10.69
N LEU A 71 -13.26 -3.81 10.88
CA LEU A 71 -13.07 -3.15 12.17
C LEU A 71 -14.24 -3.47 13.13
N ASP A 72 -13.97 -3.49 14.44
CA ASP A 72 -15.00 -3.72 15.45
C ASP A 72 -15.66 -2.39 15.84
N GLU A 73 -14.85 -1.36 16.13
CA GLU A 73 -15.32 -0.02 16.49
C GLU A 73 -14.58 1.05 15.69
N GLY A 74 -15.08 2.28 15.73
CA GLY A 74 -14.52 3.43 15.04
C GLY A 74 -15.05 3.62 13.62
N GLU A 75 -14.36 4.45 12.84
CA GLU A 75 -14.71 4.77 11.47
C GLU A 75 -13.47 4.62 10.54
N LEU A 76 -13.73 4.19 9.31
CA LEU A 76 -12.76 4.16 8.22
C LEU A 76 -13.41 4.66 6.95
N ILE A 77 -12.89 5.76 6.42
CA ILE A 77 -13.34 6.38 5.18
C ILE A 77 -12.15 6.47 4.22
N ILE A 78 -12.29 5.95 3.00
CA ILE A 78 -11.27 6.02 1.95
C ILE A 78 -11.93 6.52 0.67
N ASN A 79 -11.45 7.63 0.12
CA ASN A 79 -12.00 8.24 -1.08
C ASN A 79 -13.54 8.32 -1.04
N LYS A 80 -14.11 8.82 0.07
CA LYS A 80 -15.56 8.92 0.38
C LYS A 80 -16.28 7.59 0.64
N HIS A 81 -15.59 6.47 0.58
CA HIS A 81 -16.16 5.15 0.86
C HIS A 81 -16.06 4.85 2.36
N ARG A 82 -17.20 4.62 3.04
CA ARG A 82 -17.26 4.20 4.45
C ARG A 82 -17.20 2.68 4.53
N LEU A 83 -16.01 2.10 4.78
CA LEU A 83 -15.81 0.66 4.71
C LEU A 83 -16.62 -0.11 5.76
N LYS A 84 -16.78 0.44 6.97
CA LYS A 84 -17.53 -0.21 8.07
C LYS A 84 -18.96 -0.59 7.69
N THR A 85 -19.61 0.19 6.82
CA THR A 85 -21.02 -0.02 6.45
C THR A 85 -21.21 -0.82 5.17
N MET A 86 -20.12 -1.17 4.48
CA MET A 86 -20.15 -1.92 3.24
C MET A 86 -20.46 -3.39 3.47
N LYS A 87 -21.34 -3.94 2.62
CA LYS A 87 -21.58 -5.39 2.53
C LYS A 87 -20.46 -6.04 1.70
N GLU A 88 -20.32 -7.37 1.81
CA GLU A 88 -19.25 -8.10 1.13
C GLU A 88 -19.19 -7.85 -0.40
N LYS A 89 -20.35 -7.70 -1.06
CA LYS A 89 -20.40 -7.33 -2.47
C LYS A 89 -19.81 -5.96 -2.77
N GLU A 90 -20.03 -4.99 -1.88
CA GLU A 90 -19.51 -3.62 -2.01
C GLU A 90 -18.00 -3.58 -1.68
N LEU A 91 -17.55 -4.32 -0.64
CA LEU A 91 -16.13 -4.51 -0.33
C LEU A 91 -15.39 -5.20 -1.49
N SER A 92 -16.01 -6.20 -2.12
CA SER A 92 -15.45 -6.85 -3.31
C SER A 92 -15.30 -5.86 -4.49
N GLN A 93 -16.28 -4.98 -4.70
CA GLN A 93 -16.18 -3.92 -5.71
C GLN A 93 -15.12 -2.87 -5.35
N TYR A 94 -15.03 -2.49 -4.07
CA TYR A 94 -13.98 -1.60 -3.57
C TYR A 94 -12.59 -2.19 -3.85
N ARG A 95 -12.32 -3.43 -3.42
CA ARG A 95 -11.05 -4.13 -3.69
C ARG A 95 -10.74 -4.20 -5.19
N ARG A 96 -11.75 -4.46 -5.99
CA ARG A 96 -11.61 -4.56 -7.45
C ARG A 96 -11.22 -3.25 -8.09
N ASN A 97 -11.87 -2.15 -7.74
CA ASN A 97 -11.78 -0.88 -8.46
C ASN A 97 -10.73 0.08 -7.89
N HIS A 98 -10.48 0.03 -6.57
CA HIS A 98 -9.73 1.06 -5.87
C HIS A 98 -8.43 0.56 -5.23
N LEU A 99 -8.30 -0.75 -4.98
CA LEU A 99 -7.21 -1.30 -4.18
C LEU A 99 -6.22 -2.10 -5.02
N GLY A 100 -4.92 -1.79 -4.94
CA GLY A 100 -3.81 -2.70 -5.27
C GLY A 100 -3.21 -3.26 -3.98
N PHE A 101 -2.87 -4.55 -3.96
CA PHE A 101 -2.21 -5.17 -2.80
C PHE A 101 -0.93 -5.88 -3.24
N ILE A 102 0.17 -5.56 -2.57
CA ILE A 102 1.50 -6.12 -2.78
C ILE A 102 1.89 -6.83 -1.48
N PHE A 103 2.09 -8.14 -1.56
CA PHE A 103 2.43 -8.98 -0.41
C PHE A 103 3.94 -9.27 -0.34
N GLN A 104 4.42 -9.60 0.83
CA GLN A 104 5.78 -10.09 1.06
C GLN A 104 6.07 -11.38 0.28
N MET A 105 5.13 -12.33 0.32
CA MET A 105 5.17 -13.52 -0.55
C MET A 105 4.42 -13.18 -1.83
N TYR A 106 5.07 -13.20 -2.94
CA TYR A 106 4.62 -12.66 -4.25
C TYR A 106 3.22 -13.11 -4.68
N ASN A 107 2.75 -14.27 -4.20
CA ASN A 107 1.42 -14.85 -4.47
C ASN A 107 1.09 -14.90 -5.97
N LEU A 108 2.08 -15.21 -6.81
CA LEU A 108 1.88 -15.38 -8.24
C LEU A 108 1.13 -16.68 -8.53
N ILE A 109 0.35 -16.67 -9.60
CA ILE A 109 -0.33 -17.86 -10.09
C ILE A 109 0.73 -18.70 -10.84
N PRO A 110 1.09 -19.91 -10.34
CA PRO A 110 2.30 -20.60 -10.79
C PRO A 110 2.25 -21.09 -12.24
N ASN A 111 1.05 -21.31 -12.77
CA ASN A 111 0.82 -21.81 -14.14
C ASN A 111 0.57 -20.69 -15.17
N LEU A 112 0.67 -19.44 -14.75
CA LEU A 112 0.56 -18.27 -15.61
C LEU A 112 1.93 -17.63 -15.81
N THR A 113 2.19 -17.15 -17.02
CA THR A 113 3.38 -16.35 -17.36
C THR A 113 3.38 -15.03 -16.63
N VAL A 114 4.47 -14.27 -16.71
CA VAL A 114 4.55 -12.88 -16.20
C VAL A 114 3.42 -12.03 -16.76
N ARG A 115 3.25 -12.02 -18.08
CA ARG A 115 2.18 -11.25 -18.75
C ARG A 115 0.79 -11.66 -18.24
N GLU A 116 0.49 -12.94 -18.24
CA GLU A 116 -0.81 -13.45 -17.79
C GLU A 116 -1.09 -13.17 -16.33
N ASN A 117 -0.07 -13.27 -15.43
CA ASN A 117 -0.21 -12.87 -14.05
C ASN A 117 -0.61 -11.39 -13.91
N ILE A 118 -0.03 -10.49 -14.72
CA ILE A 118 -0.37 -9.07 -14.72
C ILE A 118 -1.77 -8.87 -15.31
N GLU A 119 -2.11 -9.53 -16.42
CA GLU A 119 -3.41 -9.44 -17.09
C GLU A 119 -4.59 -9.84 -16.19
N VAL A 120 -4.40 -10.77 -15.24
CA VAL A 120 -5.42 -11.07 -14.22
C VAL A 120 -5.88 -9.81 -13.51
N GLY A 121 -4.94 -8.88 -13.18
CA GLY A 121 -5.28 -7.57 -12.62
C GLY A 121 -6.05 -6.70 -13.60
N ALA A 122 -5.66 -6.68 -14.88
CA ALA A 122 -6.30 -5.87 -15.92
C ALA A 122 -7.79 -6.24 -16.12
N TYR A 123 -8.12 -7.54 -16.10
CA TYR A 123 -9.51 -8.01 -16.21
C TYR A 123 -10.42 -7.50 -15.08
N LEU A 124 -9.86 -7.08 -13.98
CA LEU A 124 -10.62 -6.49 -12.87
C LEU A 124 -10.93 -5.01 -13.07
N SER A 125 -10.25 -4.31 -13.98
CA SER A 125 -10.40 -2.87 -14.19
C SER A 125 -11.29 -2.55 -15.39
N LYS A 126 -12.00 -1.40 -15.31
CA LYS A 126 -12.70 -0.82 -16.46
C LYS A 126 -11.76 0.01 -17.35
N LYS A 127 -10.62 0.46 -16.80
CA LYS A 127 -9.62 1.30 -17.46
C LYS A 127 -8.21 0.86 -17.00
N PRO A 128 -7.76 -0.34 -17.38
CA PRO A 128 -6.42 -0.78 -17.03
C PRO A 128 -5.37 0.11 -17.71
N LEU A 129 -4.16 0.12 -17.15
CA LEU A 129 -2.99 0.67 -17.81
C LEU A 129 -2.64 -0.16 -19.04
N ASP A 130 -1.86 0.41 -19.95
CA ASP A 130 -1.28 -0.35 -21.07
C ASP A 130 -0.29 -1.39 -20.53
N ILE A 131 -0.47 -2.65 -20.92
CA ILE A 131 0.33 -3.75 -20.36
C ILE A 131 1.76 -3.74 -20.89
N ASP A 132 1.98 -3.37 -22.16
CA ASP A 132 3.31 -3.36 -22.74
C ASP A 132 4.13 -2.21 -22.13
N GLU A 133 3.53 -1.04 -21.97
CA GLU A 133 4.14 0.09 -21.28
C GLU A 133 4.48 -0.24 -19.83
N LEU A 134 3.58 -0.95 -19.14
CA LEU A 134 3.83 -1.39 -17.76
C LEU A 134 4.95 -2.43 -17.70
N LEU A 135 4.98 -3.42 -18.58
CA LEU A 135 6.06 -4.41 -18.67
C LEU A 135 7.43 -3.77 -18.89
N HIS A 136 7.51 -2.73 -19.72
CA HIS A 136 8.74 -1.95 -19.89
C HIS A 136 9.11 -1.20 -18.62
N THR A 137 8.16 -0.53 -17.97
CA THR A 137 8.37 0.19 -16.69
C THR A 137 8.89 -0.75 -15.59
N LEU A 138 8.37 -1.98 -15.54
CA LEU A 138 8.77 -3.01 -14.58
C LEU A 138 10.11 -3.69 -14.94
N GLY A 139 10.66 -3.45 -16.14
CA GLY A 139 11.83 -4.17 -16.66
C GLY A 139 11.56 -5.67 -16.88
N LEU A 140 10.33 -6.04 -17.22
CA LEU A 140 9.89 -7.42 -17.41
C LEU A 140 9.51 -7.78 -18.85
N TYR A 141 9.61 -6.85 -19.80
CA TYR A 141 9.19 -7.08 -21.18
C TYR A 141 9.85 -8.31 -21.81
N GLU A 142 11.17 -8.46 -21.67
CA GLU A 142 11.93 -9.63 -22.17
C GLU A 142 11.62 -10.93 -21.41
N HIS A 143 10.95 -10.81 -20.25
CA HIS A 143 10.61 -11.96 -19.38
C HIS A 143 9.13 -12.31 -19.41
N GLN A 144 8.32 -11.60 -20.22
CA GLN A 144 6.86 -11.67 -20.19
C GLN A 144 6.27 -13.06 -20.38
N ASN A 145 6.97 -13.95 -21.11
CA ASN A 145 6.54 -15.31 -21.41
C ASN A 145 7.08 -16.37 -20.40
N LYS A 146 7.86 -15.95 -19.39
CA LYS A 146 8.39 -16.85 -18.36
C LYS A 146 7.35 -17.16 -17.32
N LEU A 147 7.42 -18.38 -16.76
CA LEU A 147 6.64 -18.80 -15.59
C LEU A 147 7.32 -18.33 -14.29
N PRO A 148 6.60 -18.21 -13.17
CA PRO A 148 7.16 -17.78 -11.88
C PRO A 148 8.39 -18.54 -11.40
N ASN A 149 8.44 -19.84 -11.62
CA ASN A 149 9.58 -20.70 -11.25
C ASN A 149 10.86 -20.47 -12.10
N GLN A 150 10.77 -19.68 -13.17
CA GLN A 150 11.88 -19.28 -14.05
C GLN A 150 12.40 -17.87 -13.73
N LEU A 151 11.85 -17.22 -12.70
CA LEU A 151 12.13 -15.84 -12.33
C LEU A 151 12.95 -15.76 -11.04
N SER A 152 13.82 -14.76 -10.95
CA SER A 152 14.43 -14.36 -9.67
C SER A 152 13.37 -13.80 -8.71
N GLY A 153 13.67 -13.74 -7.40
CA GLY A 153 12.78 -13.16 -6.40
C GLY A 153 12.35 -11.73 -6.74
N GLY A 154 13.31 -10.88 -7.19
CA GLY A 154 13.02 -9.53 -7.61
C GLY A 154 12.11 -9.45 -8.85
N GLN A 155 12.27 -10.36 -9.82
CA GLN A 155 11.39 -10.44 -10.98
C GLN A 155 9.99 -10.90 -10.60
N GLN A 156 9.86 -11.85 -9.66
CA GLN A 156 8.58 -12.26 -9.11
C GLN A 156 7.88 -11.12 -8.39
N GLN A 157 8.60 -10.35 -7.57
CA GLN A 157 8.06 -9.17 -6.89
C GLN A 157 7.62 -8.10 -7.88
N ARG A 158 8.42 -7.79 -8.91
CA ARG A 158 8.03 -6.86 -9.98
C ARG A 158 6.76 -7.33 -10.71
N THR A 159 6.60 -8.63 -10.93
CA THR A 159 5.37 -9.22 -11.51
C THR A 159 4.16 -9.02 -10.59
N ALA A 160 4.33 -9.25 -9.28
CA ALA A 160 3.28 -9.02 -8.28
C ALA A 160 2.88 -7.53 -8.19
N ILE A 161 3.86 -6.62 -8.27
CA ILE A 161 3.63 -5.18 -8.36
C ILE A 161 2.85 -4.85 -9.63
N GLY A 162 3.25 -5.37 -10.78
CA GLY A 162 2.56 -5.16 -12.05
C GLY A 162 1.10 -5.58 -12.00
N ARG A 163 0.80 -6.77 -11.43
CA ARG A 163 -0.56 -7.26 -11.22
C ARG A 163 -1.39 -6.33 -10.31
N ALA A 164 -0.77 -5.74 -9.30
CA ALA A 164 -1.46 -4.81 -8.41
C ALA A 164 -1.73 -3.45 -9.08
N VAL A 165 -0.78 -2.96 -9.90
CA VAL A 165 -0.79 -1.62 -10.49
C VAL A 165 -1.58 -1.55 -11.80
N ILE A 166 -1.60 -2.62 -12.61
CA ILE A 166 -2.23 -2.64 -13.95
C ILE A 166 -3.67 -2.16 -13.95
N LYS A 167 -4.42 -2.41 -12.89
CA LYS A 167 -5.81 -1.97 -12.77
C LYS A 167 -5.95 -0.48 -12.46
N ASN A 168 -4.85 0.27 -12.34
CA ASN A 168 -4.79 1.70 -12.00
C ASN A 168 -5.56 2.04 -10.70
N PRO A 169 -5.18 1.45 -9.56
CA PRO A 169 -5.91 1.62 -8.31
C PRO A 169 -5.65 3.00 -7.70
N ASP A 170 -6.59 3.50 -6.87
CA ASP A 170 -6.42 4.75 -6.12
C ASP A 170 -5.39 4.60 -4.97
N ILE A 171 -5.31 3.39 -4.40
CA ILE A 171 -4.43 3.06 -3.27
C ILE A 171 -3.68 1.75 -3.49
N LEU A 172 -2.39 1.76 -3.17
CA LEU A 172 -1.52 0.59 -3.12
C LEU A 172 -1.17 0.29 -1.66
N LEU A 173 -1.52 -0.89 -1.20
CA LEU A 173 -1.13 -1.42 0.10
C LEU A 173 0.05 -2.38 -0.09
N CYS A 174 1.14 -2.13 0.61
CA CYS A 174 2.37 -2.91 0.52
C CYS A 174 2.69 -3.51 1.91
N ASP A 175 2.58 -4.83 2.03
CA ASP A 175 2.92 -5.55 3.26
C ASP A 175 4.32 -6.16 3.12
N GLU A 176 5.33 -5.52 3.73
CA GLU A 176 6.74 -5.94 3.71
C GLU A 176 7.26 -6.27 2.29
N PRO A 177 7.13 -5.38 1.28
CA PRO A 177 7.35 -5.71 -0.13
C PRO A 177 8.79 -6.10 -0.46
N THR A 178 9.74 -5.89 0.45
CA THR A 178 11.18 -6.20 0.30
C THR A 178 11.66 -7.26 1.28
N GLY A 179 10.81 -7.78 2.16
CA GLY A 179 11.21 -8.65 3.27
C GLY A 179 11.79 -10.02 2.88
N ALA A 180 11.61 -10.46 1.62
CA ALA A 180 12.15 -11.71 1.09
C ALA A 180 13.29 -11.50 0.08
N LEU A 181 13.83 -10.26 -0.05
CA LEU A 181 14.80 -9.88 -1.07
C LEU A 181 16.16 -9.52 -0.47
N ASP A 182 17.20 -9.68 -1.28
CA ASP A 182 18.52 -9.16 -0.93
C ASP A 182 18.54 -7.62 -0.96
N TYR A 183 19.58 -7.04 -0.38
CA TYR A 183 19.76 -5.61 -0.23
C TYR A 183 19.58 -4.81 -1.54
N ARG A 184 20.31 -5.21 -2.60
CA ARG A 184 20.31 -4.49 -3.87
C ARG A 184 18.96 -4.58 -4.58
N THR A 185 18.40 -5.78 -4.59
CA THR A 185 17.05 -6.01 -5.15
C THR A 185 15.99 -5.24 -4.38
N SER A 186 16.14 -5.10 -3.05
CA SER A 186 15.23 -4.31 -2.21
C SER A 186 15.26 -2.83 -2.61
N GLN A 187 16.42 -2.24 -2.84
CA GLN A 187 16.55 -0.87 -3.33
C GLN A 187 15.86 -0.68 -4.69
N ASP A 188 16.07 -1.61 -5.63
CA ASP A 188 15.44 -1.56 -6.95
C ASP A 188 13.89 -1.63 -6.86
N ILE A 189 13.36 -2.44 -5.94
CA ILE A 189 11.90 -2.54 -5.70
C ILE A 189 11.35 -1.27 -5.06
N LEU A 190 12.06 -0.70 -4.08
CA LEU A 190 11.63 0.55 -3.45
C LEU A 190 11.66 1.72 -4.45
N GLN A 191 12.70 1.80 -5.29
CA GLN A 191 12.74 2.80 -6.35
C GLN A 191 11.56 2.64 -7.31
N LEU A 192 11.28 1.41 -7.76
CA LEU A 192 10.13 1.13 -8.61
C LEU A 192 8.80 1.57 -7.97
N ILE A 193 8.61 1.33 -6.66
CA ILE A 193 7.40 1.76 -5.94
C ILE A 193 7.31 3.29 -5.88
N CYS A 194 8.43 3.98 -5.67
CA CYS A 194 8.49 5.45 -5.73
C CYS A 194 8.12 5.97 -7.13
N ASP A 195 8.70 5.37 -8.18
CA ASP A 195 8.44 5.76 -9.58
C ASP A 195 6.96 5.57 -9.95
N ILE A 196 6.34 4.48 -9.47
CA ILE A 196 4.90 4.21 -9.64
C ILE A 196 4.06 5.28 -8.94
N ASN A 197 4.40 5.65 -7.70
CA ASN A 197 3.70 6.71 -6.96
C ASN A 197 3.77 8.05 -7.72
N GLU A 198 4.96 8.43 -8.18
CA GLU A 198 5.18 9.68 -8.91
C GLU A 198 4.48 9.69 -10.28
N ARG A 199 4.53 8.56 -11.01
CA ARG A 199 3.98 8.47 -12.37
C ARG A 199 2.46 8.38 -12.40
N PHE A 200 1.86 7.59 -11.50
CA PHE A 200 0.42 7.30 -11.53
C PHE A 200 -0.37 8.03 -10.45
N GLY A 201 0.30 8.67 -9.48
CA GLY A 201 -0.36 9.42 -8.41
C GLY A 201 -1.16 8.55 -7.43
N ASN A 202 -0.85 7.24 -7.35
CA ASN A 202 -1.48 6.34 -6.40
C ASN A 202 -1.10 6.73 -4.97
N THR A 203 -2.03 6.69 -4.03
CA THR A 203 -1.68 6.76 -2.60
C THR A 203 -1.06 5.44 -2.18
N ILE A 204 0.07 5.46 -1.48
CA ILE A 204 0.77 4.24 -1.03
C ILE A 204 0.79 4.18 0.48
N ILE A 205 0.44 3.03 1.04
CA ILE A 205 0.67 2.70 2.45
C ILE A 205 1.55 1.46 2.49
N MET A 206 2.77 1.62 2.97
CA MET A 206 3.74 0.54 3.10
C MET A 206 3.94 0.20 4.57
N VAL A 207 3.74 -1.06 4.90
CA VAL A 207 4.07 -1.63 6.20
C VAL A 207 5.47 -2.23 6.12
N THR A 208 6.32 -1.91 7.10
CA THR A 208 7.66 -2.47 7.21
C THR A 208 8.21 -2.36 8.63
N HIS A 209 9.21 -3.16 8.94
CA HIS A 209 10.03 -3.02 10.14
C HIS A 209 11.39 -2.36 9.84
N ASN A 210 11.71 -2.09 8.55
CA ASN A 210 12.93 -1.39 8.17
C ASN A 210 12.76 0.13 8.34
N GLU A 211 13.41 0.68 9.36
CA GLU A 211 13.32 2.11 9.67
C GLU A 211 13.91 3.03 8.60
N SER A 212 14.86 2.55 7.78
CA SER A 212 15.45 3.36 6.73
C SER A 212 14.43 3.81 5.68
N ILE A 213 13.32 3.08 5.51
CA ILE A 213 12.26 3.42 4.56
C ILE A 213 11.58 4.76 4.90
N LYS A 214 11.60 5.20 6.17
CA LYS A 214 11.04 6.51 6.57
C LYS A 214 11.66 7.69 5.79
N TYR A 215 12.92 7.56 5.37
CA TYR A 215 13.60 8.65 4.68
C TYR A 215 13.09 8.88 3.24
N ILE A 216 12.44 7.91 2.63
CA ILE A 216 11.89 8.02 1.27
C ILE A 216 10.38 8.30 1.25
N ALA A 217 9.68 8.16 2.38
CA ALA A 217 8.24 8.40 2.49
C ALA A 217 7.91 9.88 2.75
N ASN A 218 6.68 10.28 2.40
CA ASN A 218 6.16 11.62 2.71
C ASN A 218 5.63 11.70 4.14
N HIS A 219 4.97 10.64 4.62
CA HIS A 219 4.25 10.61 5.88
C HIS A 219 4.61 9.34 6.65
N ILE A 220 4.97 9.49 7.90
CA ILE A 220 5.43 8.39 8.75
C ILE A 220 4.47 8.22 9.92
N PHE A 221 4.03 6.98 10.11
CA PHE A 221 3.29 6.54 11.29
C PHE A 221 4.10 5.46 12.01
N VAL A 222 4.21 5.56 13.32
CA VAL A 222 4.84 4.52 14.15
C VAL A 222 3.78 3.85 14.99
N LEU A 223 3.52 2.56 14.72
CA LEU A 223 2.56 1.74 15.44
C LEU A 223 3.27 0.90 16.50
N HIS A 224 2.83 1.03 17.73
CA HIS A 224 3.33 0.23 18.85
C HIS A 224 2.17 -0.19 19.76
N ASP A 225 2.09 -1.48 20.08
CA ASP A 225 1.05 -2.05 20.93
C ASP A 225 -0.38 -1.59 20.56
N GLY A 226 -0.70 -1.65 19.26
CA GLY A 226 -2.03 -1.32 18.74
C GLY A 226 -2.40 0.17 18.77
N ARG A 227 -1.44 1.08 18.94
CA ARG A 227 -1.65 2.55 18.95
C ARG A 227 -0.63 3.28 18.10
N ILE A 228 -1.04 4.34 17.43
CA ILE A 228 -0.11 5.27 16.78
C ILE A 228 0.63 6.03 17.90
N LYS A 229 1.95 5.92 17.90
CA LYS A 229 2.85 6.62 18.84
C LYS A 229 3.45 7.88 18.23
N GLU A 230 3.71 7.84 16.93
CA GLU A 230 4.22 8.97 16.19
C GLU A 230 3.45 9.09 14.87
N ASP A 231 3.17 10.33 14.50
CA ASP A 231 2.52 10.73 13.26
C ASP A 231 3.18 12.03 12.81
N TYR A 232 3.95 12.01 11.71
CA TYR A 232 4.64 13.18 11.22
C TYR A 232 4.91 13.17 9.72
N ILE A 233 4.97 14.36 9.14
CA ILE A 233 5.33 14.58 7.74
C ILE A 233 6.85 14.68 7.62
N ASN A 234 7.42 13.94 6.68
CA ASN A 234 8.83 14.04 6.33
C ASN A 234 9.04 15.19 5.34
N THR A 235 9.62 16.28 5.80
CA THR A 235 9.93 17.46 4.99
C THR A 235 11.26 17.35 4.23
N GLU A 236 12.10 16.37 4.58
CA GLU A 236 13.44 16.14 4.00
C GLU A 236 13.54 14.76 3.34
N ARG A 237 12.60 14.50 2.42
CA ARG A 237 12.54 13.23 1.70
C ARG A 237 13.81 13.02 0.86
N LYS A 238 14.42 11.85 1.01
CA LYS A 238 15.61 11.42 0.27
C LYS A 238 15.22 10.55 -0.92
N ARG A 239 16.12 10.45 -1.90
CA ARG A 239 16.03 9.43 -2.94
C ARG A 239 16.46 8.07 -2.39
N VAL A 240 15.99 6.97 -2.98
CA VAL A 240 16.32 5.62 -2.53
C VAL A 240 17.82 5.37 -2.50
N ASN A 241 18.57 5.89 -3.48
CA ASN A 241 20.03 5.74 -3.58
C ASN A 241 20.84 6.64 -2.60
N GLU A 242 20.19 7.53 -1.86
CA GLU A 242 20.78 8.42 -0.85
C GLU A 242 20.59 7.89 0.57
N VAL A 243 19.92 6.76 0.72
CA VAL A 243 19.62 6.15 2.02
C VAL A 243 20.57 4.98 2.30
N ASP A 244 21.15 4.96 3.48
CA ASP A 244 21.88 3.80 4.01
C ASP A 244 20.85 2.82 4.61
N TRP A 245 20.79 1.65 4.03
CA TRP A 245 19.74 0.63 4.30
C TRP A 245 20.19 -0.41 5.32
#